data_3ea7586d8f019bbd596ea007ca2663eb
#
_entry.id   3ea7586d8f019bbd596ea007ca2663eb
#
_cell.length_a   1.000
_cell.length_b   1.000
_cell.length_c   1.000
_cell.angle_alpha   90.00
_cell.angle_beta   90.00
_cell.angle_gamma   90.00
#
_symmetry.space_group_name_H-M   'P 1'
#
loop_
_entity.id
_entity.type
_entity.pdbx_description
1 polymer ?
#
loop_
_entity_poly.entity_id
_entity_poly.type
_entity_poly.pdbx_seq_one_letter_code
_entity_poly.pdbx_strand_id
1 'polypeptide(L)'
;MNFKEKVIQIILKIPYGKVTTYGTIAVMAGLPRGGRLVGGVLHFNTEKFNLPWHRVINRHGYISTNCLEHMKSLQKALLEDEGIEVSKDFMVNLEKYGWWG
;
A
#
# COMPACT_ATOMS: atom_id res chain seq x y z
N MET A 1 -16.92 -5.77 -12.84
CA MET A 1 -16.04 -5.86 -11.65
C MET A 1 -16.39 -4.70 -10.74
N ASN A 2 -16.67 -4.97 -9.47
CA ASN A 2 -16.98 -3.91 -8.51
C ASN A 2 -15.70 -3.26 -7.97
N PHE A 3 -15.86 -2.21 -7.15
CA PHE A 3 -14.72 -1.47 -6.61
C PHE A 3 -13.77 -2.37 -5.81
N LYS A 4 -14.30 -3.21 -4.94
CA LYS A 4 -13.49 -4.14 -4.13
C LYS A 4 -12.64 -5.04 -5.02
N GLU A 5 -13.23 -5.64 -6.03
CA GLU A 5 -12.53 -6.54 -6.94
C GLU A 5 -11.45 -5.80 -7.73
N LYS A 6 -11.75 -4.57 -8.18
CA LYS A 6 -10.77 -3.73 -8.87
C LYS A 6 -9.58 -3.40 -7.97
N VAL A 7 -9.85 -3.04 -6.72
CA VAL A 7 -8.80 -2.72 -5.75
C VAL A 7 -7.90 -3.93 -5.53
N ILE A 8 -8.48 -5.10 -5.32
CA ILE A 8 -7.72 -6.34 -5.11
C ILE A 8 -6.81 -6.62 -6.31
N GLN A 9 -7.34 -6.51 -7.53
CA GLN A 9 -6.57 -6.75 -8.75
C GLN A 9 -5.41 -5.76 -8.88
N ILE A 10 -5.63 -4.49 -8.57
CA ILE A 10 -4.60 -3.47 -8.63
C ILE A 10 -3.48 -3.76 -7.63
N ILE A 11 -3.85 -4.09 -6.40
CA ILE A 11 -2.87 -4.37 -5.35
C ILE A 11 -2.01 -5.58 -5.72
N LEU A 12 -2.60 -6.61 -6.29
CA LEU A 12 -1.86 -7.80 -6.74
C LEU A 12 -0.86 -7.49 -7.84
N LYS A 13 -1.03 -6.38 -8.55
CA LYS A 13 -0.11 -5.97 -9.62
C LYS A 13 1.04 -5.10 -9.15
N ILE A 14 1.04 -4.63 -7.90
CA ILE A 14 2.13 -3.80 -7.41
C ILE A 14 3.42 -4.62 -7.43
N PRO A 15 4.45 -4.19 -8.19
CA PRO A 15 5.67 -4.98 -8.33
C PRO A 15 6.47 -5.08 -7.04
N TYR A 16 7.22 -6.15 -6.92
CA TYR A 16 8.24 -6.31 -5.89
C TYR A 16 9.22 -5.12 -5.98
N GLY A 17 9.58 -4.55 -4.85
CA GLY A 17 10.50 -3.42 -4.81
C GLY A 17 9.85 -2.07 -5.10
N LYS A 18 8.53 -2.02 -5.18
CA LYS A 18 7.77 -0.78 -5.43
C LYS A 18 6.67 -0.59 -4.39
N VAL A 19 6.25 0.64 -4.23
CA VAL A 19 5.13 1.00 -3.36
C VAL A 19 4.15 1.89 -4.12
N THR A 20 2.91 1.92 -3.67
CA THR A 20 1.93 2.88 -4.18
C THR A 20 1.11 3.43 -3.01
N THR A 21 0.19 4.32 -3.31
CA THR A 21 -0.59 4.99 -2.27
C THR A 21 -2.06 4.58 -2.34
N TYR A 22 -2.76 4.73 -1.22
CA TYR A 22 -4.19 4.47 -1.16
C TYR A 22 -4.96 5.28 -2.21
N GLY A 23 -4.59 6.55 -2.35
CA GLY A 23 -5.24 7.43 -3.32
C GLY A 23 -5.01 7.00 -4.76
N THR A 24 -3.79 6.55 -5.09
CA THR A 24 -3.47 6.07 -6.43
C THR A 24 -4.30 4.84 -6.78
N ILE A 25 -4.41 3.90 -5.85
CA ILE A 25 -5.23 2.70 -6.05
C ILE A 25 -6.69 3.10 -6.27
N ALA A 26 -7.20 4.05 -5.47
CA ALA A 26 -8.57 4.52 -5.59
C ALA A 26 -8.84 5.14 -6.97
N VAL A 27 -7.93 5.98 -7.46
CA VAL A 27 -8.04 6.56 -8.80
C VAL A 27 -8.07 5.48 -9.87
N MET A 28 -7.16 4.53 -9.79
CA MET A 28 -7.09 3.42 -10.75
C MET A 28 -8.33 2.56 -10.72
N ALA A 29 -8.96 2.43 -9.56
CA ALA A 29 -10.20 1.66 -9.42
C ALA A 29 -11.46 2.47 -9.79
N GLY A 30 -11.29 3.71 -10.21
CA GLY A 30 -12.39 4.56 -10.67
C GLY A 30 -13.12 5.36 -9.61
N LEU A 31 -12.56 5.44 -8.40
CA LEU A 31 -13.17 6.20 -7.30
C LEU A 31 -12.11 7.11 -6.65
N PRO A 32 -11.81 8.28 -7.28
CA PRO A 32 -10.67 9.12 -6.86
C PRO A 32 -10.63 9.52 -5.38
N ARG A 33 -11.77 9.56 -4.71
CA ARG A 33 -11.84 9.91 -3.29
C ARG A 33 -11.96 8.68 -2.38
N GLY A 34 -11.72 7.50 -2.94
CA GLY A 34 -11.93 6.22 -2.27
C GLY A 34 -10.75 5.68 -1.48
N GLY A 35 -9.74 6.50 -1.18
CA GLY A 35 -8.55 6.00 -0.46
C GLY A 35 -8.88 5.29 0.86
N ARG A 36 -9.83 5.83 1.62
CA ARG A 36 -10.26 5.22 2.87
C ARG A 36 -10.91 3.84 2.63
N LEU A 37 -11.69 3.74 1.55
CA LEU A 37 -12.30 2.46 1.17
C LEU A 37 -11.26 1.44 0.76
N VAL A 38 -10.18 1.88 0.11
CA VAL A 38 -9.04 1.01 -0.21
C VAL A 38 -8.45 0.43 1.07
N GLY A 39 -8.29 1.25 2.10
CA GLY A 39 -7.82 0.79 3.41
C GLY A 39 -8.71 -0.30 3.98
N GLY A 40 -10.02 -0.13 3.87
CA GLY A 40 -10.98 -1.14 4.31
C GLY A 40 -10.88 -2.45 3.53
N VAL A 41 -10.71 -2.35 2.22
CA VAL A 41 -10.53 -3.54 1.37
C VAL A 41 -9.27 -4.30 1.79
N LEU A 42 -8.16 -3.60 2.03
CA LEU A 42 -6.94 -4.22 2.52
C LEU A 42 -7.17 -4.90 3.87
N HIS A 43 -7.75 -4.17 4.81
CA HIS A 43 -7.97 -4.68 6.16
C HIS A 43 -8.73 -6.02 6.17
N PHE A 44 -9.79 -6.13 5.38
CA PHE A 44 -10.66 -7.30 5.39
C PHE A 44 -10.27 -8.41 4.42
N ASN A 45 -9.33 -8.15 3.50
CA ASN A 45 -9.04 -9.10 2.42
C ASN A 45 -7.58 -9.52 2.29
N THR A 46 -6.68 -8.93 3.07
CA THR A 46 -5.25 -9.23 2.96
C THR A 46 -4.95 -10.72 3.17
N GLU A 47 -5.48 -11.31 4.23
CA GLU A 47 -5.26 -12.74 4.49
C GLU A 47 -5.86 -13.62 3.40
N LYS A 48 -7.11 -13.33 3.07
CA LYS A 48 -7.87 -14.16 2.12
C LYS A 48 -7.21 -14.26 0.75
N PHE A 49 -6.67 -13.14 0.27
CA PHE A 49 -6.08 -13.05 -1.07
C PHE A 49 -4.56 -12.92 -1.05
N ASN A 50 -3.95 -12.99 0.13
CA ASN A 50 -2.51 -12.84 0.31
C ASN A 50 -2.00 -11.55 -0.35
N LEU A 51 -2.64 -10.44 -0.05
CA LEU A 51 -2.30 -9.16 -0.68
C LEU A 51 -0.98 -8.60 -0.14
N PRO A 52 -0.14 -8.00 -1.01
CA PRO A 52 1.09 -7.35 -0.58
C PRO A 52 0.77 -5.99 0.09
N TRP A 53 0.09 -6.03 1.21
CA TRP A 53 -0.39 -4.84 1.93
C TRP A 53 0.75 -3.88 2.29
N HIS A 54 1.94 -4.42 2.53
CA HIS A 54 3.11 -3.63 2.92
C HIS A 54 3.56 -2.67 1.81
N ARG A 55 3.13 -2.89 0.56
CA ARG A 55 3.46 -2.03 -0.58
C ARG A 55 2.49 -0.87 -0.76
N VAL A 56 1.56 -0.67 0.18
CA VAL A 56 0.60 0.43 0.14
C VAL A 56 0.86 1.37 1.30
N ILE A 57 1.13 2.63 1.02
CA ILE A 57 1.46 3.65 2.00
C ILE A 57 0.65 4.92 1.74
N ASN A 58 0.77 5.92 2.60
CA ASN A 58 0.01 7.14 2.39
C ASN A 58 0.64 8.03 1.29
N ARG A 59 -0.08 9.07 0.89
CA ARG A 59 0.33 9.96 -0.21
C ARG A 59 1.63 10.73 0.04
N HIS A 60 2.05 10.82 1.29
CA HIS A 60 3.29 11.51 1.68
C HIS A 60 4.49 10.58 1.71
N GLY A 61 4.30 9.29 1.42
CA GLY A 61 5.36 8.29 1.53
C GLY A 61 5.56 7.79 2.96
N TYR A 62 4.66 8.13 3.87
CA TYR A 62 4.76 7.72 5.27
C TYR A 62 4.05 6.38 5.48
N ILE A 63 4.72 5.50 6.24
CA ILE A 63 4.14 4.24 6.66
C ILE A 63 3.20 4.55 7.83
N SER A 64 1.94 4.76 7.52
CA SER A 64 0.92 5.12 8.48
C SER A 64 -0.10 4.00 8.58
N THR A 65 0.08 3.11 9.52
CA THR A 65 -0.96 2.14 9.82
C THR A 65 -1.74 2.71 11.01
N ASN A 66 -3.06 2.62 10.95
CA ASN A 66 -3.91 3.02 12.08
C ASN A 66 -3.96 1.90 13.11
N CYS A 67 -3.11 0.90 12.92
CA CYS A 67 -3.03 -0.26 13.78
C CYS A 67 -1.89 -0.10 14.77
N LEU A 68 -1.54 -1.18 15.42
CA LEU A 68 -0.53 -1.20 16.47
C LEU A 68 0.84 -0.81 15.93
N GLU A 69 1.66 -0.19 16.78
CA GLU A 69 2.98 0.30 16.40
C GLU A 69 3.88 -0.78 15.82
N HIS A 70 3.74 -2.02 16.27
CA HIS A 70 4.52 -3.13 15.73
C HIS A 70 4.19 -3.41 14.27
N MET A 71 3.03 -2.99 13.79
CA MET A 71 2.66 -3.14 12.37
C MET A 71 3.50 -2.23 11.49
N LYS A 72 3.83 -1.03 11.95
CA LYS A 72 4.75 -0.13 11.23
C LYS A 72 6.13 -0.75 11.11
N SER A 73 6.63 -1.32 12.18
CA SER A 73 7.94 -1.98 12.19
C SER A 73 7.95 -3.19 11.26
N LEU A 74 6.87 -3.96 11.25
CA LEU A 74 6.74 -5.10 10.34
C LEU A 74 6.72 -4.64 8.89
N GLN A 75 5.92 -3.61 8.59
CA GLN A 75 5.85 -3.08 7.24
C GLN A 75 7.21 -2.58 6.76
N LYS A 76 7.92 -1.84 7.63
CA LYS A 76 9.27 -1.38 7.33
C LYS A 76 10.19 -2.54 7.02
N ALA A 77 10.18 -3.59 7.86
CA ALA A 77 11.03 -4.76 7.67
C ALA A 77 10.73 -5.45 6.34
N LEU A 78 9.46 -5.61 6.00
CA LEU A 78 9.05 -6.23 4.74
C LEU A 78 9.49 -5.41 3.52
N LEU A 79 9.39 -4.08 3.59
CA LEU A 79 9.84 -3.20 2.52
C LEU A 79 11.36 -3.23 2.37
N GLU A 80 12.09 -3.19 3.49
CA GLU A 80 13.55 -3.27 3.47
C GLU A 80 14.02 -4.59 2.89
N ASP A 81 13.30 -5.66 3.15
CA ASP A 81 13.58 -6.97 2.58
C ASP A 81 13.45 -6.98 1.05
N GLU A 82 12.64 -6.08 0.50
CA GLU A 82 12.51 -5.90 -0.94
C GLU A 82 13.50 -4.89 -1.52
N GLY A 83 14.44 -4.40 -0.72
CA GLY A 83 15.43 -3.44 -1.17
C GLY A 83 14.97 -1.99 -1.15
N ILE A 84 13.82 -1.70 -0.53
CA ILE A 84 13.30 -0.35 -0.42
C ILE A 84 13.87 0.31 0.83
N GLU A 85 14.50 1.48 0.66
CA GLU A 85 15.01 2.23 1.79
C GLU A 85 13.86 2.90 2.55
N VAL A 86 13.79 2.68 3.86
CA VAL A 86 12.80 3.30 4.73
C VAL A 86 13.56 4.06 5.80
N SER A 87 13.28 5.35 5.96
CA SER A 87 13.97 6.17 6.95
C SER A 87 13.57 5.75 8.36
N LYS A 88 14.33 6.21 9.34
CA LYS A 88 14.00 5.97 10.75
C LYS A 88 12.66 6.60 11.14
N ASP A 89 12.20 7.57 10.38
CA ASP A 89 10.90 8.22 10.57
C ASP A 89 9.79 7.56 9.75
N PHE A 90 10.03 6.35 9.24
CA PHE A 90 9.06 5.58 8.47
C PHE A 90 8.64 6.25 7.15
N MET A 91 9.57 6.91 6.48
CA MET A 91 9.33 7.54 5.18
C MET A 91 9.97 6.77 4.06
N VAL A 92 9.28 6.68 2.93
CA VAL A 92 9.74 6.05 1.70
C VAL A 92 9.79 7.13 0.61
N ASN A 93 10.84 7.12 -0.20
CA ASN A 93 10.98 8.04 -1.32
C ASN A 93 10.08 7.60 -2.48
N LEU A 94 8.94 8.27 -2.65
CA LEU A 94 7.97 7.94 -3.69
C LEU A 94 8.49 8.21 -5.10
N GLU A 95 9.42 9.14 -5.27
CA GLU A 95 10.03 9.39 -6.59
C GLU A 95 10.84 8.18 -7.04
N LYS A 96 11.53 7.55 -6.10
CA LYS A 96 12.40 6.40 -6.39
C LYS A 96 11.62 5.09 -6.47
N TYR A 97 10.70 4.86 -5.56
CA TYR A 97 10.03 3.56 -5.39
C TYR A 97 8.56 3.53 -5.76
N GLY A 98 7.99 4.66 -6.15
CA GLY A 98 6.57 4.74 -6.45
C GLY A 98 6.16 3.95 -7.70
N TRP A 99 4.99 3.32 -7.63
CA TRP A 99 4.37 2.65 -8.76
C TRP A 99 3.02 3.31 -9.02
N TRP A 100 2.81 3.73 -10.25
CA TRP A 100 1.64 4.53 -10.61
C TRP A 100 0.74 3.86 -11.67
N GLY A 101 0.92 2.59 -11.84
CA GLY A 101 0.15 1.80 -12.80
C GLY A 101 0.80 1.42 -14.08
#